data_1a2e8174bfcb15c3a99dacd31cebb7c0
#
_entry.id   1a2e8174bfcb15c3a99dacd31cebb7c0
#
_cell.length_a   1.000
_cell.length_b   1.000
_cell.length_c   1.000
_cell.angle_alpha   90.00
_cell.angle_beta   90.00
_cell.angle_gamma   90.00
#
_symmetry.space_group_name_H-M   'P 1'
#
loop_
_entity.id
_entity.type
_entity.pdbx_description
1 polymer ?
#
loop_
_entity_poly.entity_id
_entity_poly.type
_entity_poly.pdbx_seq_one_letter_code
_entity_poly.pdbx_strand_id
1 'polypeptide(L)'
;MISVSDLIALFRRALSEKWGYIWGTAGTQWTALKQENLEKTTDADRALERAYGKKWIGHKVADCSGLFSWAFRQLGGTMYHGSNTMFLKWCAYKGELKAGQRTDRAALKPGTAVFVWNGKT
;
A
#
# COMPACT_ATOMS: atom_id res chain seq x y z
N MET A 1 3.28 -5.64 21.08
CA MET A 1 4.17 -5.76 19.89
C MET A 1 3.36 -6.25 18.69
N ILE A 2 3.57 -5.64 17.55
CA ILE A 2 2.88 -6.05 16.31
C ILE A 2 3.56 -7.28 15.75
N SER A 3 2.80 -8.36 15.52
CA SER A 3 3.36 -9.58 14.96
C SER A 3 3.18 -9.63 13.44
N VAL A 4 4.08 -10.33 12.77
CA VAL A 4 4.01 -10.55 11.32
C VAL A 4 2.74 -11.32 10.95
N SER A 5 2.35 -12.32 11.75
CA SER A 5 1.14 -13.10 11.47
C SER A 5 -0.12 -12.23 11.53
N ASP A 6 -0.19 -11.29 12.46
CA ASP A 6 -1.35 -10.38 12.56
C ASP A 6 -1.39 -9.42 11.35
N LEU A 7 -0.24 -8.92 10.89
CA LEU A 7 -0.16 -8.09 9.69
C LEU A 7 -0.64 -8.88 8.45
N ILE A 8 -0.15 -10.11 8.29
CA ILE A 8 -0.55 -10.96 7.17
C ILE A 8 -2.05 -11.23 7.19
N ALA A 9 -2.62 -11.49 8.37
CA ALA A 9 -4.07 -11.70 8.51
C ALA A 9 -4.86 -10.48 8.03
N LEU A 10 -4.41 -9.26 8.35
CA LEU A 10 -5.04 -8.03 7.88
C LEU A 10 -4.91 -7.84 6.37
N PHE A 11 -3.75 -8.15 5.80
CA PHE A 11 -3.57 -8.08 4.34
C PHE A 11 -4.46 -9.08 3.62
N ARG A 12 -4.59 -10.30 4.15
CA ARG A 12 -5.51 -11.31 3.61
C ARG A 12 -6.97 -10.87 3.71
N ARG A 13 -7.33 -10.18 4.78
CA ARG A 13 -8.67 -9.60 4.94
C ARG A 13 -8.94 -8.56 3.85
N ALA A 14 -8.01 -7.65 3.60
CA ALA A 14 -8.16 -6.67 2.53
C ALA A 14 -8.35 -7.35 1.17
N LEU A 15 -7.59 -8.41 0.91
CA LEU A 15 -7.71 -9.20 -0.32
C LEU A 15 -9.09 -9.86 -0.43
N SER A 16 -9.56 -10.52 0.62
CA SER A 16 -10.87 -11.20 0.63
C SER A 16 -12.03 -10.21 0.50
N GLU A 17 -11.90 -9.02 1.05
CA GLU A 17 -12.89 -7.93 0.93
C GLU A 17 -12.80 -7.20 -0.42
N LYS A 18 -11.90 -7.61 -1.29
CA LYS A 18 -11.70 -7.03 -2.64
C LYS A 18 -11.44 -5.53 -2.61
N TRP A 19 -10.49 -5.11 -1.79
CA TRP A 19 -10.09 -3.71 -1.75
C TRP A 19 -9.52 -3.26 -3.10
N GLY A 20 -9.78 -2.00 -3.44
CA GLY A 20 -9.25 -1.39 -4.64
C GLY A 20 -8.03 -0.53 -4.36
N TYR A 21 -7.46 -0.03 -5.44
CA TYR A 21 -6.31 0.88 -5.38
C TYR A 21 -6.73 2.30 -5.76
N ILE A 22 -6.53 3.23 -4.84
CA ILE A 22 -6.63 4.68 -5.11
C ILE A 22 -5.42 5.35 -4.44
N TRP A 23 -4.65 6.08 -5.21
CA TRP A 23 -3.47 6.79 -4.72
C TRP A 23 -3.83 7.72 -3.55
N GLY A 24 -3.02 7.71 -2.50
CA GLY A 24 -3.20 8.56 -1.33
C GLY A 24 -4.21 8.06 -0.30
N THR A 25 -4.72 6.83 -0.44
CA THR A 25 -5.72 6.28 0.49
C THR A 25 -5.12 5.17 1.37
N ALA A 26 -5.73 4.97 2.53
CA ALA A 26 -5.26 4.03 3.55
C ALA A 26 -6.45 3.36 4.26
N GLY A 27 -7.25 2.60 3.52
CA GLY A 27 -8.41 1.89 4.05
C GLY A 27 -9.71 2.69 4.01
N THR A 28 -9.77 3.72 3.18
CA THR A 28 -10.95 4.57 3.02
C THR A 28 -12.07 3.82 2.29
N GLN A 29 -13.31 3.98 2.74
CA GLN A 29 -14.48 3.53 1.99
C GLN A 29 -14.65 4.45 0.77
N TRP A 30 -14.54 3.89 -0.43
CA TRP A 30 -14.66 4.70 -1.64
C TRP A 30 -16.12 4.94 -2.00
N THR A 31 -16.49 6.20 -2.16
CA THR A 31 -17.88 6.62 -2.41
C THR A 31 -18.00 7.35 -3.74
N ALA A 32 -19.22 7.45 -4.26
CA ALA A 32 -19.49 8.22 -5.47
C ALA A 32 -19.05 9.69 -5.33
N LEU A 33 -19.26 10.29 -4.17
CA LEU A 33 -18.84 11.67 -3.93
C LEU A 33 -17.31 11.82 -3.96
N LYS A 34 -16.58 10.88 -3.36
CA LYS A 34 -15.10 10.89 -3.39
C LYS A 34 -14.59 10.75 -4.82
N GLN A 35 -15.19 9.88 -5.60
CA GLN A 35 -14.84 9.69 -7.02
C GLN A 35 -15.14 10.96 -7.82
N GLU A 36 -16.29 11.57 -7.62
CA GLU A 36 -16.66 12.82 -8.28
C GLU A 36 -15.66 13.93 -7.98
N ASN A 37 -15.28 14.08 -6.71
CA ASN A 37 -14.28 15.07 -6.30
C ASN A 37 -12.92 14.79 -6.92
N LEU A 38 -12.53 13.53 -7.01
CA LEU A 38 -11.28 13.13 -7.66
C LEU A 38 -11.30 13.47 -9.15
N GLU A 39 -12.42 13.25 -9.83
CA GLU A 39 -12.58 13.54 -11.27
C GLU A 39 -12.44 15.04 -11.58
N LYS A 40 -12.63 15.91 -10.59
CA LYS A 40 -12.45 17.36 -10.74
C LYS A 40 -10.98 17.79 -10.61
N THR A 41 -10.09 16.91 -10.16
CA THR A 41 -8.67 17.21 -10.04
C THR A 41 -7.96 17.10 -11.39
N THR A 42 -6.79 17.73 -11.50
CA THR A 42 -6.00 17.74 -12.74
C THR A 42 -4.61 17.12 -12.57
N ASP A 43 -4.32 16.58 -11.39
CA ASP A 43 -3.01 15.97 -11.09
C ASP A 43 -2.71 14.80 -12.05
N ALA A 44 -1.54 14.83 -12.69
CA ALA A 44 -1.12 13.77 -13.60
C ALA A 44 -1.01 12.42 -12.87
N ASP A 45 -0.58 12.42 -11.60
CA ASP A 45 -0.41 11.22 -10.78
C ASP A 45 -1.73 10.50 -10.50
N ARG A 46 -2.87 11.15 -10.70
CA ARG A 46 -4.21 10.60 -10.46
C ARG A 46 -5.01 10.31 -11.73
N ALA A 47 -4.35 10.36 -12.88
CA ALA A 47 -5.05 10.16 -14.16
C ALA A 47 -5.73 8.80 -14.27
N LEU A 48 -5.08 7.74 -13.79
CA LEU A 48 -5.64 6.39 -13.81
C LEU A 48 -6.84 6.27 -12.89
N GLU A 49 -6.77 6.86 -11.71
CA GLU A 49 -7.87 6.83 -10.75
C GLU A 49 -9.07 7.63 -11.25
N ARG A 50 -8.84 8.77 -11.92
CA ARG A 50 -9.93 9.51 -12.57
C ARG A 50 -10.62 8.68 -13.63
N ALA A 51 -9.85 7.94 -14.41
CA ALA A 51 -10.39 7.13 -15.50
C ALA A 51 -11.10 5.86 -15.01
N TYR A 52 -10.58 5.21 -13.99
CA TYR A 52 -10.98 3.84 -13.62
C TYR A 52 -11.45 3.67 -12.18
N GLY A 53 -11.37 4.68 -11.34
CA GLY A 53 -11.69 4.57 -9.92
C GLY A 53 -13.16 4.25 -9.61
N LYS A 54 -14.07 4.51 -10.55
CA LYS A 54 -15.51 4.24 -10.39
C LYS A 54 -15.80 2.80 -10.02
N LYS A 55 -15.01 1.86 -10.50
CA LYS A 55 -15.19 0.43 -10.21
C LYS A 55 -15.03 0.09 -8.72
N TRP A 56 -14.38 0.97 -7.98
CA TRP A 56 -14.11 0.74 -6.55
C TRP A 56 -15.16 1.35 -5.64
N ILE A 57 -16.16 2.08 -6.16
CA ILE A 57 -17.24 2.64 -5.35
C ILE A 57 -17.93 1.49 -4.61
N GLY A 58 -18.08 1.63 -3.30
CA GLY A 58 -18.61 0.59 -2.42
C GLY A 58 -17.57 -0.33 -1.81
N HIS A 59 -16.31 -0.24 -2.25
CA HIS A 59 -15.18 -0.98 -1.68
C HIS A 59 -14.31 -0.06 -0.84
N LYS A 60 -13.55 -0.65 0.09
CA LYS A 60 -12.43 0.05 0.70
C LYS A 60 -11.27 0.11 -0.29
N VAL A 61 -10.49 1.18 -0.19
CA VAL A 61 -9.35 1.42 -1.08
C VAL A 61 -8.12 1.81 -0.28
N ALA A 62 -6.96 1.46 -0.81
CA ALA A 62 -5.66 1.86 -0.27
C ALA A 62 -4.64 1.90 -1.40
N ASP A 63 -3.62 2.74 -1.28
CA ASP A 63 -2.43 2.57 -2.09
C ASP A 63 -1.46 1.60 -1.39
N CYS A 64 -0.32 1.32 -2.01
CA CYS A 64 0.60 0.29 -1.52
C CYS A 64 1.08 0.57 -0.08
N SER A 65 1.57 1.78 0.20
CA SER A 65 2.01 2.15 1.55
C SER A 65 0.84 2.42 2.50
N GLY A 66 -0.29 2.87 1.96
CA GLY A 66 -1.51 3.08 2.74
C GLY A 66 -2.07 1.80 3.34
N LEU A 67 -1.92 0.68 2.64
CA LEU A 67 -2.30 -0.63 3.18
C LEU A 67 -1.48 -0.98 4.42
N PHE A 68 -0.17 -0.76 4.39
CA PHE A 68 0.69 -0.94 5.57
C PHE A 68 0.30 0.00 6.70
N SER A 69 0.09 1.28 6.42
CA SER A 69 -0.32 2.26 7.43
C SER A 69 -1.63 1.86 8.11
N TRP A 70 -2.60 1.42 7.32
CA TRP A 70 -3.87 0.93 7.83
C TRP A 70 -3.66 -0.28 8.75
N ALA A 71 -2.90 -1.29 8.30
CA ALA A 71 -2.69 -2.51 9.06
C ALA A 71 -2.03 -2.23 10.41
N PHE A 72 -0.99 -1.40 10.44
CA PHE A 72 -0.33 -1.03 11.68
C PHE A 72 -1.28 -0.31 12.63
N ARG A 73 -2.12 0.60 12.13
CA ARG A 73 -3.11 1.28 12.97
C ARG A 73 -4.13 0.32 13.57
N GLN A 74 -4.56 -0.70 12.83
CA GLN A 74 -5.48 -1.71 13.36
C GLN A 74 -4.87 -2.46 14.55
N LEU A 75 -3.57 -2.56 14.62
CA LEU A 75 -2.84 -3.28 15.67
C LEU A 75 -2.28 -2.34 16.75
N GLY A 76 -2.74 -1.08 16.76
CA GLY A 76 -2.33 -0.10 17.77
C GLY A 76 -0.98 0.55 17.51
N GLY A 77 -0.37 0.32 16.34
CA GLY A 77 0.88 0.93 15.94
C GLY A 77 0.71 2.05 14.92
N THR A 78 1.82 2.52 14.39
CA THR A 78 1.86 3.52 13.33
C THR A 78 2.88 3.11 12.26
N MET A 79 2.60 3.47 11.01
CA MET A 79 3.54 3.32 9.91
C MET A 79 3.37 4.53 8.99
N TYR A 80 4.47 5.13 8.58
CA TYR A 80 4.46 6.28 7.68
C TYR A 80 3.79 5.92 6.34
N HIS A 81 2.89 6.79 5.88
CA HIS A 81 2.20 6.60 4.60
C HIS A 81 3.03 7.23 3.47
N GLY A 82 3.99 6.47 2.95
CA GLY A 82 4.86 6.89 1.86
C GLY A 82 5.93 5.83 1.64
N SER A 83 5.91 5.17 0.49
CA SER A 83 6.78 4.02 0.23
C SER A 83 8.27 4.37 0.25
N ASN A 84 8.64 5.54 -0.25
CA ASN A 84 10.03 5.96 -0.26
C ASN A 84 10.60 6.11 1.16
N THR A 85 9.92 6.87 2.02
CA THR A 85 10.33 7.06 3.41
C THR A 85 10.26 5.75 4.19
N MET A 86 9.24 4.93 3.92
CA MET A 86 9.10 3.61 4.53
C MET A 86 10.33 2.76 4.24
N PHE A 87 10.76 2.69 2.97
CA PHE A 87 11.95 1.95 2.58
C PHE A 87 13.22 2.52 3.21
N LEU A 88 13.41 3.83 3.14
CA LEU A 88 14.67 4.46 3.58
C LEU A 88 14.83 4.50 5.10
N LYS A 89 13.74 4.72 5.85
CA LYS A 89 13.82 5.03 7.28
C LYS A 89 13.15 3.99 8.19
N TRP A 90 12.23 3.20 7.68
CA TRP A 90 11.43 2.30 8.53
C TRP A 90 11.81 0.83 8.40
N CYS A 91 12.56 0.46 7.36
CA CYS A 91 13.08 -0.90 7.21
C CYS A 91 14.40 -1.05 7.96
N ALA A 92 14.41 -1.92 8.96
CA ALA A 92 15.64 -2.22 9.72
C ALA A 92 16.63 -3.05 8.90
N TYR A 93 16.11 -3.89 8.00
CA TYR A 93 16.91 -4.76 7.14
C TYR A 93 16.45 -4.59 5.70
N LYS A 94 17.40 -4.52 4.76
CA LYS A 94 17.14 -4.37 3.33
C LYS A 94 17.98 -5.35 2.54
N GLY A 95 17.35 -6.07 1.62
CA GLY A 95 18.01 -6.90 0.63
C GLY A 95 17.71 -6.37 -0.77
N GLU A 96 18.25 -7.02 -1.78
CA GLU A 96 18.11 -6.58 -3.16
C GLU A 96 17.68 -7.73 -4.08
N LEU A 97 16.85 -7.40 -5.07
CA LEU A 97 16.50 -8.29 -6.18
C LEU A 97 17.04 -7.68 -7.46
N LYS A 98 17.86 -8.44 -8.20
CA LYS A 98 18.42 -7.99 -9.49
C LYS A 98 17.91 -8.85 -10.62
N ALA A 99 17.45 -8.21 -11.70
CA ALA A 99 17.02 -8.88 -12.93
C ALA A 99 16.10 -10.08 -12.69
N GLY A 100 15.14 -9.94 -11.74
CA GLY A 100 14.22 -11.01 -11.38
C GLY A 100 14.82 -12.10 -10.49
N GLN A 101 16.09 -12.00 -10.12
CA GLN A 101 16.74 -12.92 -9.20
C GLN A 101 16.85 -12.32 -7.80
N ARG A 102 16.69 -13.16 -6.80
CA ARG A 102 16.88 -12.73 -5.41
C ARG A 102 18.35 -12.83 -5.04
N THR A 103 18.93 -11.73 -4.59
CA THR A 103 20.33 -11.72 -4.14
C THR A 103 20.45 -12.11 -2.67
N ASP A 104 19.35 -12.05 -1.92
CA ASP A 104 19.32 -12.34 -0.49
C ASP A 104 18.13 -13.25 -0.14
N ARG A 105 18.19 -14.49 -0.60
CA ARG A 105 17.12 -15.47 -0.41
C ARG A 105 16.80 -15.75 1.04
N ALA A 106 17.84 -15.84 1.88
CA ALA A 106 17.68 -16.23 3.28
C ALA A 106 16.86 -15.21 4.08
N ALA A 107 16.85 -13.94 3.63
CA ALA A 107 16.10 -12.88 4.31
C ALA A 107 14.63 -12.83 3.91
N LEU A 108 14.22 -13.52 2.84
CA LEU A 108 12.81 -13.50 2.38
C LEU A 108 11.99 -14.47 3.20
N LYS A 109 11.29 -13.92 4.17
CA LYS A 109 10.39 -14.63 5.09
C LYS A 109 8.98 -14.10 4.94
N PRO A 110 7.95 -14.80 5.42
CA PRO A 110 6.59 -14.24 5.47
C PRO A 110 6.60 -12.86 6.13
N GLY A 111 5.93 -11.89 5.50
CA GLY A 111 5.91 -10.51 5.97
C GLY A 111 6.98 -9.60 5.40
N THR A 112 7.85 -10.10 4.51
CA THR A 112 8.82 -9.25 3.80
C THR A 112 8.09 -8.31 2.84
N ALA A 113 8.36 -7.01 2.95
CA ALA A 113 7.85 -6.02 2.01
C ALA A 113 8.76 -5.92 0.79
N VAL A 114 8.16 -5.78 -0.39
CA VAL A 114 8.89 -5.64 -1.65
C VAL A 114 8.69 -4.23 -2.19
N PHE A 115 9.78 -3.57 -2.53
CA PHE A 115 9.78 -2.21 -3.07
C PHE A 115 10.41 -2.18 -4.45
N VAL A 116 9.89 -1.30 -5.32
CA VAL A 116 10.58 -0.93 -6.56
C VAL A 116 11.32 0.38 -6.29
N TRP A 117 12.63 0.38 -6.50
CA TRP A 117 13.49 1.52 -6.23
C TRP A 117 14.10 2.04 -7.53
N ASN A 118 13.83 3.29 -7.87
CA ASN A 118 14.33 3.94 -9.08
C ASN A 118 15.54 4.85 -8.82
N GLY A 119 16.07 4.86 -7.60
CA GLY A 119 17.20 5.71 -7.20
C GLY A 119 16.83 7.14 -6.86
N LYS A 120 15.55 7.52 -6.96
CA LYS A 120 15.11 8.91 -6.75
C LYS A 120 13.98 9.03 -5.73
N THR A 121 12.96 8.21 -5.84
CA THR A 121 11.77 8.24 -4.95
C THR A 121 11.27 6.85 -4.63
#